data_4bc9fdf11d36bfc55bae84fe027e0815
#
_entry.id   4bc9fdf11d36bfc55bae84fe027e0815
#
_cell.length_a   1.000
_cell.length_b   1.000
_cell.length_c   1.000
_cell.angle_alpha   90.00
_cell.angle_beta   90.00
_cell.angle_gamma   90.00
#
_symmetry.space_group_name_H-M   'P 1'
#
loop_
_entity.id
_entity.type
_entity.pdbx_description
1 polymer ?
#
loop_
_entity_poly.entity_id
_entity_poly.type
_entity_poly.pdbx_seq_one_letter_code
_entity_poly.pdbx_strand_id
1 'polypeptide(L)'
;MKQRHISRGVISRFARAGLLYEDAQYHNCVFVGTDEQGVPRHAHKRSTNSQGKSFKVNVEGSRPQYSFHHAGRDGLLYVFEAPIDLLSFLTLYPEGWQEHSYVALCGTGGQAIHWMLEQNTRLRDVVLCLDHDEPGQTAARRIQEELQGAGDHSGILL
;
A
#
# COMPACT_ATOMS: atom_id res chain seq x y z
N MET A 1 -16.70 -8.11 11.11
CA MET A 1 -15.63 -8.04 10.13
C MET A 1 -14.83 -9.32 10.12
N LYS A 2 -14.64 -9.84 8.95
CA LYS A 2 -13.88 -11.07 8.82
C LYS A 2 -12.41 -10.79 9.13
N GLN A 3 -11.86 -11.48 10.11
CA GLN A 3 -10.45 -11.33 10.45
C GLN A 3 -9.59 -11.92 9.35
N ARG A 4 -8.65 -11.14 8.89
CA ARG A 4 -7.67 -11.62 7.92
C ARG A 4 -6.48 -12.19 8.66
N HIS A 5 -6.08 -13.37 8.26
CA HIS A 5 -4.90 -13.99 8.83
C HIS A 5 -3.65 -13.46 8.14
N ILE A 6 -2.83 -12.74 8.90
CA ILE A 6 -1.57 -12.20 8.38
C ILE A 6 -0.43 -12.85 9.15
N SER A 7 0.58 -13.33 8.43
CA SER A 7 1.67 -14.07 9.05
C SER A 7 2.47 -13.18 10.00
N ARG A 8 2.95 -13.79 11.09
CA ARG A 8 3.80 -13.09 12.06
C ARG A 8 5.10 -12.62 11.44
N GLY A 9 5.64 -13.37 10.49
CA GLY A 9 6.86 -12.99 9.80
C GLY A 9 6.72 -11.71 9.03
N VAL A 10 5.61 -11.54 8.32
CA VAL A 10 5.31 -10.32 7.56
C VAL A 10 5.13 -9.15 8.52
N ILE A 11 4.32 -9.33 9.57
CA ILE A 11 4.08 -8.29 10.57
C ILE A 11 5.39 -7.85 11.22
N SER A 12 6.21 -8.80 11.65
CA SER A 12 7.49 -8.51 12.28
C SER A 12 8.42 -7.71 11.38
N ARG A 13 8.43 -8.02 10.10
CA ARG A 13 9.29 -7.32 9.14
C ARG A 13 8.96 -5.83 9.10
N PHE A 14 7.68 -5.50 8.96
CA PHE A 14 7.26 -4.11 8.93
C PHE A 14 7.36 -3.42 10.29
N ALA A 15 7.06 -4.15 11.36
CA ALA A 15 7.17 -3.59 12.72
C ALA A 15 8.61 -3.24 13.06
N ARG A 16 9.56 -4.08 12.71
CA ARG A 16 10.99 -3.82 12.96
C ARG A 16 11.49 -2.62 12.17
N ALA A 17 10.93 -2.40 11.00
CA ALA A 17 11.29 -1.24 10.18
C ALA A 17 10.61 0.05 10.66
N GLY A 18 9.75 -0.03 11.68
CA GLY A 18 9.02 1.14 12.20
C GLY A 18 7.84 1.54 11.33
N LEU A 19 7.41 0.67 10.42
CA LEU A 19 6.35 0.99 9.45
C LEU A 19 4.98 0.47 9.87
N LEU A 20 4.91 -0.28 10.95
CA LEU A 20 3.67 -0.85 11.45
C LEU A 20 3.73 -0.91 12.96
N TYR A 21 2.75 -0.32 13.63
CA TYR A 21 2.65 -0.41 15.08
C TYR A 21 1.20 -0.24 15.52
N GLU A 22 0.96 -0.52 16.79
CA GLU A 22 -0.34 -0.33 17.43
C GLU A 22 -0.27 0.93 18.28
N ASP A 23 -1.23 1.85 18.14
CA ASP A 23 -1.20 3.05 18.97
C ASP A 23 -1.58 2.70 20.42
N ALA A 24 -0.99 3.42 21.37
CA ALA A 24 -1.14 3.13 22.79
C ALA A 24 -2.52 3.52 23.33
N GLN A 25 -3.19 4.47 22.67
CA GLN A 25 -4.42 5.04 23.19
C GLN A 25 -5.63 4.18 22.86
N TYR A 26 -5.76 3.75 21.59
CA TYR A 26 -6.94 3.00 21.13
C TYR A 26 -6.60 1.65 20.51
N HIS A 27 -5.36 1.25 20.55
CA HIS A 27 -4.88 0.00 19.96
C HIS A 27 -5.20 -0.15 18.48
N ASN A 28 -5.23 0.97 17.75
CA ASN A 28 -5.40 0.94 16.31
C ASN A 28 -4.10 0.53 15.63
N CYS A 29 -4.21 -0.16 14.50
CA CYS A 29 -3.06 -0.41 13.66
C CYS A 29 -2.68 0.86 12.91
N VAL A 30 -1.40 1.22 12.95
CA VAL A 30 -0.87 2.38 12.26
C VAL A 30 0.14 1.92 11.23
N PHE A 31 -0.11 2.29 9.97
CA PHE A 31 0.74 1.94 8.84
C PHE A 31 1.44 3.20 8.36
N VAL A 32 2.77 3.20 8.37
CA VAL A 32 3.58 4.39 8.11
C VAL A 32 4.20 4.32 6.72
N GLY A 33 4.06 5.41 5.98
CA GLY A 33 4.75 5.61 4.72
C GLY A 33 5.85 6.65 4.88
N THR A 34 6.99 6.41 4.24
CA THR A 34 8.17 7.26 4.36
C THR A 34 8.54 7.88 3.02
N ASP A 35 9.28 8.99 3.09
CA ASP A 35 9.86 9.58 1.89
C ASP A 35 11.16 8.87 1.49
N GLU A 36 11.84 9.39 0.47
CA GLU A 36 13.07 8.80 -0.07
C GLU A 36 14.23 8.80 0.93
N GLN A 37 14.10 9.56 2.01
CA GLN A 37 15.12 9.64 3.07
C GLN A 37 14.73 8.80 4.29
N GLY A 38 13.61 8.08 4.20
CA GLY A 38 13.13 7.27 5.31
C GLY A 38 12.38 8.04 6.39
N VAL A 39 12.07 9.31 6.14
CA VAL A 39 11.34 10.14 7.11
C VAL A 39 9.83 9.86 6.98
N PRO A 40 9.13 9.59 8.09
CA PRO A 40 7.69 9.36 8.03
C PRO A 40 6.94 10.59 7.51
N ARG A 41 6.13 10.41 6.49
CA ARG A 41 5.34 11.47 5.86
C ARG A 41 3.87 11.11 5.69
N HIS A 42 3.50 9.87 6.02
CA HIS A 42 2.13 9.39 5.88
C HIS A 42 1.86 8.38 6.98
N ALA A 43 0.66 8.42 7.53
CA ALA A 43 0.22 7.40 8.46
C ALA A 43 -1.26 7.09 8.21
N HIS A 44 -1.57 5.81 8.11
CA HIS A 44 -2.93 5.32 7.93
C HIS A 44 -3.31 4.50 9.15
N LYS A 45 -4.41 4.85 9.78
CA LYS A 45 -4.92 4.15 10.96
C LYS A 45 -6.13 3.32 10.60
N ARG A 46 -6.18 2.13 11.18
CA ARG A 46 -7.32 1.23 11.03
C ARG A 46 -7.69 0.67 12.41
N SER A 47 -8.98 0.67 12.72
CA SER A 47 -9.45 0.12 13.99
C SER A 47 -9.26 -1.40 14.00
N THR A 48 -8.86 -1.92 15.15
CA THR A 48 -8.76 -3.36 15.39
C THR A 48 -9.97 -3.89 16.16
N ASN A 49 -10.80 -3.00 16.67
CA ASN A 49 -11.93 -3.35 17.50
C ASN A 49 -13.07 -3.91 16.65
N SER A 50 -13.43 -5.17 16.88
CA SER A 50 -14.50 -5.84 16.14
C SER A 50 -15.90 -5.52 16.69
N GLN A 51 -16.00 -4.89 17.86
CA GLN A 51 -17.28 -4.61 18.50
C GLN A 51 -17.79 -3.19 18.26
N GLY A 52 -16.97 -2.29 17.81
CA GLY A 52 -17.34 -0.92 17.52
C GLY A 52 -17.40 -0.67 16.03
N LYS A 53 -17.61 0.59 15.68
CA LYS A 53 -17.53 0.99 14.28
C LYS A 53 -16.08 0.85 13.82
N SER A 54 -15.86 0.05 12.79
CA SER A 54 -14.55 0.01 12.16
C SER A 54 -14.34 1.33 11.42
N PHE A 55 -13.13 1.87 11.48
CA PHE A 55 -12.80 3.07 10.73
C PHE A 55 -11.43 2.93 10.10
N LYS A 56 -11.24 3.70 9.05
CA LYS A 56 -9.96 3.86 8.37
C LYS A 56 -9.77 5.36 8.16
N VAL A 57 -8.61 5.88 8.54
CA VAL A 57 -8.34 7.30 8.39
C VAL A 57 -6.86 7.54 8.14
N ASN A 58 -6.57 8.49 7.26
CA ASN A 58 -5.22 9.01 7.11
C ASN A 58 -5.02 10.11 8.13
N VAL A 59 -3.90 10.06 8.83
CA VAL A 59 -3.57 11.07 9.83
C VAL A 59 -3.41 12.43 9.16
N GLU A 60 -3.92 13.48 9.79
CA GLU A 60 -3.81 14.84 9.28
C GLU A 60 -2.35 15.19 8.97
N GLY A 61 -2.13 15.83 7.84
CA GLY A 61 -0.79 16.15 7.38
C GLY A 61 -0.12 15.06 6.56
N SER A 62 -0.76 13.90 6.41
CA SER A 62 -0.22 12.82 5.59
C SER A 62 -0.15 13.24 4.13
N ARG A 63 0.96 12.89 3.47
CA ARG A 63 1.16 13.16 2.04
C ARG A 63 0.86 11.92 1.22
N PRO A 64 -0.10 11.97 0.30
CA PRO A 64 -0.55 10.77 -0.43
C PRO A 64 0.55 10.06 -1.22
N GLN A 65 1.53 10.79 -1.75
CA GLN A 65 2.61 10.17 -2.52
C GLN A 65 3.48 9.24 -1.69
N TYR A 66 3.47 9.39 -0.37
CA TYR A 66 4.29 8.58 0.52
C TYR A 66 3.50 7.54 1.30
N SER A 67 2.33 7.13 0.79
CA SER A 67 1.53 6.14 1.51
C SER A 67 2.28 4.82 1.69
N PHE A 68 1.78 3.98 2.59
CA PHE A 68 2.43 2.73 3.01
C PHE A 68 2.93 1.91 1.82
N HIS A 69 4.23 1.59 1.80
CA HIS A 69 4.85 0.91 0.66
C HIS A 69 6.09 0.11 1.06
N HIS A 70 6.54 -0.70 0.13
CA HIS A 70 7.83 -1.39 0.19
C HIS A 70 8.47 -1.29 -1.18
N ALA A 71 9.73 -0.88 -1.22
CA ALA A 71 10.51 -0.80 -2.46
C ALA A 71 11.40 -2.02 -2.60
N GLY A 72 11.16 -2.80 -3.65
CA GLY A 72 11.97 -3.95 -3.98
C GLY A 72 13.01 -3.63 -5.05
N ARG A 73 13.55 -4.66 -5.67
CA ARG A 73 14.67 -4.53 -6.62
C ARG A 73 14.26 -4.76 -8.07
N ASP A 74 13.20 -5.51 -8.31
CA ASP A 74 12.81 -5.86 -9.67
C ASP A 74 11.85 -4.84 -10.27
N GLY A 75 11.33 -5.13 -11.44
CA GLY A 75 10.49 -4.22 -12.19
C GLY A 75 9.00 -4.31 -11.90
N LEU A 76 8.60 -4.99 -10.85
CA LEU A 76 7.19 -5.30 -10.57
C LEU A 76 6.66 -4.51 -9.39
N LEU A 77 5.55 -3.80 -9.59
CA LEU A 77 4.87 -3.03 -8.55
C LEU A 77 3.44 -3.53 -8.40
N TYR A 78 3.10 -4.00 -7.21
CA TYR A 78 1.72 -4.38 -6.85
C TYR A 78 1.05 -3.24 -6.10
N VAL A 79 -0.17 -2.91 -6.49
CA VAL A 79 -0.94 -1.79 -5.94
C VAL A 79 -2.20 -2.31 -5.26
N PHE A 80 -2.42 -1.89 -4.02
CA PHE A 80 -3.56 -2.30 -3.20
C PHE A 80 -4.33 -1.07 -2.71
N GLU A 81 -5.58 -1.24 -2.35
CA GLU A 81 -6.36 -0.15 -1.78
C GLU A 81 -5.97 0.16 -0.34
N ALA A 82 -5.71 -0.89 0.45
CA ALA A 82 -5.43 -0.74 1.88
C ALA A 82 -4.18 -1.53 2.27
N PRO A 83 -3.46 -1.07 3.31
CA PRO A 83 -2.30 -1.80 3.81
C PRO A 83 -2.61 -3.25 4.21
N ILE A 84 -3.79 -3.50 4.75
CA ILE A 84 -4.16 -4.86 5.18
C ILE A 84 -4.23 -5.81 3.98
N ASP A 85 -4.68 -5.32 2.82
CA ASP A 85 -4.71 -6.13 1.61
C ASP A 85 -3.31 -6.46 1.14
N LEU A 86 -2.42 -5.50 1.22
CA LEU A 86 -1.00 -5.69 0.89
C LEU A 86 -0.39 -6.78 1.77
N LEU A 87 -0.58 -6.69 3.08
CA LEU A 87 -0.01 -7.66 4.02
C LEU A 87 -0.62 -9.05 3.82
N SER A 88 -1.91 -9.12 3.49
CA SER A 88 -2.58 -10.38 3.18
C SER A 88 -1.97 -11.04 1.94
N PHE A 89 -1.69 -10.25 0.92
CA PHE A 89 -1.04 -10.74 -0.30
C PHE A 89 0.34 -11.32 0.00
N LEU A 90 1.15 -10.64 0.81
CA LEU A 90 2.47 -11.11 1.20
C LEU A 90 2.40 -12.41 2.00
N THR A 91 1.34 -12.57 2.78
CA THR A 91 1.11 -13.81 3.55
C THR A 91 0.79 -14.97 2.63
N LEU A 92 0.00 -14.73 1.58
CA LEU A 92 -0.38 -15.77 0.62
C LEU A 92 0.75 -16.12 -0.34
N TYR A 93 1.59 -15.16 -0.67
CA TYR A 93 2.68 -15.32 -1.65
C TYR A 93 4.01 -14.88 -1.03
N PRO A 94 4.53 -15.63 -0.03
CA PRO A 94 5.68 -15.17 0.74
C PRO A 94 7.03 -15.32 0.05
N GLU A 95 7.13 -16.20 -0.95
CA GLU A 95 8.43 -16.45 -1.57
C GLU A 95 8.89 -15.26 -2.41
N GLY A 96 10.07 -14.73 -2.06
CA GLY A 96 10.69 -13.64 -2.81
C GLY A 96 9.93 -12.34 -2.77
N TRP A 97 9.00 -12.16 -1.82
CA TRP A 97 8.17 -10.96 -1.81
C TRP A 97 8.99 -9.67 -1.71
N GLN A 98 10.13 -9.73 -1.03
CA GLN A 98 10.96 -8.55 -0.82
C GLN A 98 11.60 -8.03 -2.10
N GLU A 99 11.66 -8.83 -3.15
CA GLU A 99 12.24 -8.43 -4.44
C GLU A 99 11.29 -7.54 -5.25
N HIS A 100 9.99 -7.63 -5.00
CA HIS A 100 8.98 -6.82 -5.69
C HIS A 100 8.68 -5.55 -4.90
N SER A 101 8.04 -4.59 -5.55
CA SER A 101 7.57 -3.37 -4.90
C SER A 101 6.08 -3.43 -4.65
N TYR A 102 5.62 -2.76 -3.61
CA TYR A 102 4.22 -2.78 -3.17
C TYR A 102 3.82 -1.41 -2.65
N VAL A 103 2.59 -1.02 -2.89
CA VAL A 103 2.05 0.23 -2.36
C VAL A 103 0.56 0.07 -2.06
N ALA A 104 0.12 0.70 -0.98
CA ALA A 104 -1.30 0.81 -0.63
C ALA A 104 -1.74 2.25 -0.81
N LEU A 105 -2.84 2.48 -1.52
CA LEU A 105 -3.29 3.82 -1.86
C LEU A 105 -3.98 4.53 -0.69
N CYS A 106 -4.55 3.79 0.25
CA CYS A 106 -5.19 4.34 1.44
C CYS A 106 -6.28 5.37 1.12
N GLY A 107 -7.10 5.07 0.12
CA GLY A 107 -8.20 5.95 -0.27
C GLY A 107 -7.81 7.17 -1.07
N THR A 108 -6.56 7.23 -1.55
CA THR A 108 -6.08 8.36 -2.36
C THR A 108 -5.95 7.95 -3.83
N GLY A 109 -5.62 8.91 -4.67
CA GLY A 109 -5.41 8.65 -6.09
C GLY A 109 -4.06 8.02 -6.38
N GLY A 110 -3.57 8.19 -7.61
CA GLY A 110 -2.35 7.53 -8.08
C GLY A 110 -1.03 8.18 -7.70
N GLN A 111 -1.02 9.15 -6.79
CA GLN A 111 0.19 9.91 -6.45
C GLN A 111 1.33 9.00 -5.98
N ALA A 112 1.02 8.00 -5.15
CA ALA A 112 2.04 7.09 -4.63
C ALA A 112 2.64 6.22 -5.73
N ILE A 113 1.82 5.81 -6.69
CA ILE A 113 2.31 5.04 -7.84
C ILE A 113 3.29 5.88 -8.66
N HIS A 114 2.91 7.11 -8.98
CA HIS A 114 3.77 8.01 -9.75
C HIS A 114 5.09 8.27 -9.03
N TRP A 115 5.03 8.52 -7.73
CA TRP A 115 6.23 8.74 -6.93
C TRP A 115 7.16 7.52 -6.96
N MET A 116 6.62 6.32 -6.80
CA MET A 116 7.44 5.10 -6.83
C MET A 116 8.07 4.87 -8.20
N LEU A 117 7.34 5.16 -9.27
CA LEU A 117 7.87 5.03 -10.63
C LEU A 117 9.01 6.04 -10.86
N GLU A 118 8.91 7.24 -10.31
CA GLU A 118 9.97 8.24 -10.38
C GLU A 118 11.21 7.80 -9.59
N GLN A 119 11.01 7.22 -8.42
CA GLN A 119 12.12 6.80 -7.56
C GLN A 119 12.86 5.57 -8.08
N ASN A 120 12.15 4.71 -8.83
CA ASN A 120 12.74 3.47 -9.31
C ASN A 120 12.44 3.28 -10.78
N THR A 121 13.41 3.63 -11.62
CA THR A 121 13.28 3.53 -13.07
C THR A 121 13.27 2.10 -13.57
N ARG A 122 13.55 1.12 -12.72
CA ARG A 122 13.45 -0.30 -13.06
C ARG A 122 12.02 -0.82 -13.08
N LEU A 123 11.09 -0.09 -12.42
CA LEU A 123 9.70 -0.50 -12.39
C LEU A 123 9.10 -0.41 -13.80
N ARG A 124 8.60 -1.54 -14.29
CA ARG A 124 8.05 -1.67 -15.64
C ARG A 124 6.62 -2.14 -15.65
N ASP A 125 6.26 -3.03 -14.72
CA ASP A 125 4.96 -3.63 -14.68
C ASP A 125 4.23 -3.23 -13.41
N VAL A 126 3.03 -2.69 -13.58
CA VAL A 126 2.17 -2.29 -12.46
C VAL A 126 0.96 -3.20 -12.44
N VAL A 127 0.77 -3.91 -11.32
CA VAL A 127 -0.36 -4.81 -11.13
C VAL A 127 -1.34 -4.15 -10.17
N LEU A 128 -2.54 -3.84 -10.66
CA LEU A 128 -3.56 -3.20 -9.85
C LEU A 128 -4.41 -4.26 -9.16
N CYS A 129 -4.20 -4.40 -7.85
CA CYS A 129 -4.92 -5.36 -7.00
C CYS A 129 -5.98 -4.62 -6.19
N LEU A 130 -6.89 -3.95 -6.88
CA LEU A 130 -7.94 -3.16 -6.25
C LEU A 130 -9.20 -4.00 -6.10
N ASP A 131 -10.14 -3.53 -5.26
CA ASP A 131 -11.39 -4.25 -5.04
C ASP A 131 -12.17 -4.39 -6.34
N HIS A 132 -12.88 -5.51 -6.49
CA HIS A 132 -13.69 -5.78 -7.67
C HIS A 132 -15.05 -5.10 -7.63
N ASP A 133 -15.29 -4.24 -6.64
CA ASP A 133 -16.51 -3.45 -6.60
C ASP A 133 -16.42 -2.28 -7.59
N GLU A 134 -17.52 -1.57 -7.76
CA GLU A 134 -17.60 -0.48 -8.73
C GLU A 134 -16.58 0.65 -8.44
N PRO A 135 -16.43 1.12 -7.19
CA PRO A 135 -15.39 2.12 -6.88
C PRO A 135 -13.97 1.65 -7.20
N GLY A 136 -13.66 0.39 -6.90
CA GLY A 136 -12.34 -0.17 -7.17
C GLY A 136 -12.04 -0.26 -8.65
N GLN A 137 -13.03 -0.67 -9.46
CA GLN A 137 -12.88 -0.74 -10.92
C GLN A 137 -12.76 0.64 -11.54
N THR A 138 -13.49 1.61 -11.03
CA THR A 138 -13.40 3.00 -11.49
C THR A 138 -12.03 3.58 -11.19
N ALA A 139 -11.51 3.34 -9.99
CA ALA A 139 -10.17 3.77 -9.61
C ALA A 139 -9.10 3.10 -10.48
N ALA A 140 -9.24 1.81 -10.75
CA ALA A 140 -8.30 1.07 -11.59
C ALA A 140 -8.24 1.66 -13.00
N ARG A 141 -9.39 1.94 -13.59
CA ARG A 141 -9.45 2.54 -14.93
C ARG A 141 -8.83 3.92 -14.95
N ARG A 142 -9.11 4.75 -13.96
CA ARG A 142 -8.54 6.10 -13.87
C ARG A 142 -7.02 6.04 -13.76
N ILE A 143 -6.50 5.18 -12.90
CA ILE A 143 -5.04 5.02 -12.74
C ILE A 143 -4.42 4.53 -14.03
N GLN A 144 -5.05 3.57 -14.68
CA GLN A 144 -4.58 3.03 -15.95
C GLN A 144 -4.46 4.14 -17.01
N GLU A 145 -5.47 4.99 -17.12
CA GLU A 145 -5.46 6.11 -18.04
C GLU A 145 -4.36 7.12 -17.69
N GLU A 146 -4.19 7.43 -16.42
CA GLU A 146 -3.13 8.34 -15.97
C GLU A 146 -1.73 7.82 -16.35
N LEU A 147 -1.49 6.52 -16.12
CA LEU A 147 -0.19 5.93 -16.43
C LEU A 147 0.07 5.89 -17.93
N GLN A 148 -0.93 5.58 -18.73
CA GLN A 148 -0.80 5.58 -20.18
C GLN A 148 -0.60 6.99 -20.72
N GLY A 149 -1.32 7.97 -20.19
CA GLY A 149 -1.21 9.36 -20.59
C GLY A 149 0.13 9.99 -20.23
N ALA A 150 0.76 9.52 -19.15
CA ALA A 150 2.07 10.02 -18.73
C ALA A 150 3.23 9.37 -19.49
N GLY A 151 2.95 8.43 -20.38
CA GLY A 151 3.98 7.73 -21.13
C GLY A 151 4.73 6.67 -20.32
N ASP A 152 4.23 6.32 -19.18
CA ASP A 152 4.75 5.21 -18.37
C ASP A 152 4.27 3.91 -18.99
N HIS A 153 5.12 3.30 -19.79
CA HIS A 153 4.79 2.09 -20.53
C HIS A 153 4.89 0.85 -19.66
N SER A 154 4.21 0.88 -18.55
CA SER A 154 4.13 -0.28 -17.70
C SER A 154 3.05 -1.21 -18.25
N GLY A 155 3.32 -2.50 -18.26
CA GLY A 155 2.27 -3.46 -18.44
C GLY A 155 1.32 -3.35 -17.25
N ILE A 156 0.07 -2.95 -17.47
CA ILE A 156 -0.90 -2.80 -16.38
C ILE A 156 -1.78 -4.05 -16.38
N LEU A 157 -1.72 -4.78 -15.26
CA LEU A 157 -2.52 -5.99 -15.05
C LEU A 157 -3.54 -5.73 -13.95
N LEU A 158 -4.71 -6.27 -14.13
CA LEU A 158 -5.80 -6.13 -13.16
C LEU A 158 -6.00 -7.38 -12.32
#